data_6be4557efb3133b369ea46c440fdf577
#
_entry.id   6be4557efb3133b369ea46c440fdf577
#
_cell.length_a   1.000
_cell.length_b   1.000
_cell.length_c   1.000
_cell.angle_alpha   90.00
_cell.angle_beta   90.00
_cell.angle_gamma   90.00
#
_symmetry.space_group_name_H-M   'P 1'
#
loop_
_entity.id
_entity.type
_entity.pdbx_description
1 polymer ?
#
loop_
_entity_poly.entity_id
_entity_poly.type
_entity_poly.pdbx_seq_one_letter_code
_entity_poly.pdbx_strand_id
1 'polypeptide(L)'
;MSLITDLPAIFDQFSEARQKGFLTVMDLKEQGTPLVGTYCTFMPQEIPMAAGAVVVSLCSTSDETIEEAEKDLPRNLCPLIKSSYGFGKTDKCPYFYFSDLVVGETTCDGKKKMYEYMAEFKPVHVMQLPNSAADAASRALWKAEIPVSYTHLTLPTICSV
;
A
#
# COMPACT_ATOMS: atom_id res chain seq x y z
N MET A 1 28.42 10.15 -3.68
CA MET A 1 28.65 11.28 -4.60
C MET A 1 27.30 11.96 -4.82
N SER A 2 27.06 13.14 -4.22
CA SER A 2 25.81 13.87 -4.45
C SER A 2 25.88 14.49 -5.86
N LEU A 3 24.98 14.07 -6.73
CA LEU A 3 24.88 14.57 -8.10
C LEU A 3 24.20 15.95 -8.18
N ILE A 4 23.55 16.37 -7.10
CA ILE A 4 22.82 17.64 -7.02
C ILE A 4 23.21 18.32 -5.70
N THR A 5 23.87 19.46 -5.78
CA THR A 5 24.31 20.23 -4.61
C THR A 5 23.27 21.26 -4.16
N ASP A 6 22.38 21.68 -5.05
CA ASP A 6 21.30 22.63 -4.77
C ASP A 6 19.96 22.04 -5.25
N LEU A 7 19.19 21.48 -4.32
CA LEU A 7 17.81 21.10 -4.59
C LEU A 7 16.92 22.36 -4.58
N PRO A 8 15.93 22.46 -5.48
CA PRO A 8 14.92 23.52 -5.37
C PRO A 8 14.27 23.56 -3.99
N ALA A 9 14.01 24.74 -3.45
CA ALA A 9 13.42 24.93 -2.11
C ALA A 9 12.09 24.17 -1.89
N ILE A 10 11.40 23.81 -2.97
CA ILE A 10 10.19 22.99 -2.90
C ILE A 10 10.44 21.59 -2.28
N PHE A 11 11.68 21.06 -2.37
CA PHE A 11 12.01 19.77 -1.79
C PHE A 11 12.00 19.79 -0.26
N ASP A 12 12.29 20.93 0.35
CA ASP A 12 12.19 21.11 1.81
C ASP A 12 10.71 21.00 2.23
N GLN A 13 9.81 21.61 1.47
CA GLN A 13 8.36 21.50 1.71
C GLN A 13 7.84 20.07 1.58
N PHE A 14 8.35 19.28 0.63
CA PHE A 14 8.00 17.86 0.52
C PHE A 14 8.53 17.05 1.71
N SER A 15 9.73 17.34 2.19
CA SER A 15 10.31 16.70 3.38
C SER A 15 9.47 17.00 4.63
N GLU A 16 9.10 18.27 4.83
CA GLU A 16 8.23 18.69 5.93
C GLU A 16 6.83 18.05 5.84
N ALA A 17 6.24 18.03 4.65
CA ALA A 17 4.94 17.42 4.42
C ALA A 17 4.96 15.92 4.74
N ARG A 18 6.04 15.22 4.40
CA ARG A 18 6.24 13.81 4.74
C ARG A 18 6.29 13.59 6.25
N GLN A 19 7.05 14.41 6.97
CA GLN A 19 7.15 14.32 8.43
C GLN A 19 5.81 14.59 9.11
N LYS A 20 5.11 15.64 8.67
CA LYS A 20 3.74 15.94 9.13
C LYS A 20 2.78 14.79 8.86
N GLY A 21 2.90 14.14 7.69
CA GLY A 21 2.09 12.99 7.31
C GLY A 21 2.21 11.83 8.30
N PHE A 22 3.40 11.55 8.81
CA PHE A 22 3.60 10.52 9.82
C PHE A 22 2.88 10.83 11.13
N LEU A 23 3.02 12.05 11.62
CA LEU A 23 2.34 12.50 12.83
C LEU A 23 0.81 12.47 12.65
N THR A 24 0.32 12.93 11.51
CA THR A 24 -1.11 12.89 11.18
C THR A 24 -1.67 11.47 11.21
N VAL A 25 -0.93 10.49 10.68
CA VAL A 25 -1.37 9.09 10.70
C VAL A 25 -1.44 8.54 12.14
N MET A 26 -0.49 8.89 12.99
CA MET A 26 -0.52 8.54 14.42
C MET A 26 -1.75 9.14 15.11
N ASP A 27 -1.97 10.44 14.93
CA ASP A 27 -3.12 11.15 15.52
C ASP A 27 -4.46 10.56 15.08
N LEU A 28 -4.59 10.24 13.79
CA LEU A 28 -5.79 9.59 13.25
C LEU A 28 -6.02 8.22 13.88
N LYS A 29 -4.96 7.47 14.08
CA LYS A 29 -5.06 6.14 14.70
C LYS A 29 -5.45 6.22 16.18
N GLU A 30 -4.92 7.19 16.92
CA GLU A 30 -5.31 7.47 18.31
C GLU A 30 -6.80 7.87 18.43
N GLN A 31 -7.33 8.51 17.40
CA GLN A 31 -8.75 8.86 17.29
C GLN A 31 -9.65 7.68 16.87
N GLY A 32 -9.06 6.50 16.63
CA GLY A 32 -9.80 5.32 16.19
C GLY A 32 -10.19 5.34 14.71
N THR A 33 -9.60 6.22 13.90
CA THR A 33 -9.89 6.26 12.47
C THR A 33 -9.28 5.06 11.75
N PRO A 34 -10.05 4.28 10.98
CA PRO A 34 -9.51 3.17 10.19
C PRO A 34 -8.56 3.67 9.10
N LEU A 35 -7.45 2.95 8.91
CA LEU A 35 -6.46 3.23 7.87
C LEU A 35 -6.38 2.09 6.87
N VAL A 36 -6.47 2.43 5.59
CA VAL A 36 -6.31 1.49 4.48
C VAL A 36 -5.05 1.84 3.71
N GLY A 37 -4.07 0.93 3.78
CA GLY A 37 -2.85 1.05 3.01
C GLY A 37 -3.02 0.53 1.59
N THR A 38 -2.54 1.25 0.59
CA THR A 38 -2.67 0.84 -0.81
C THR A 38 -1.33 0.74 -1.52
N TYR A 39 -1.20 -0.27 -2.37
CA TYR A 39 -0.14 -0.36 -3.35
C TYR A 39 -0.71 -0.08 -4.74
N CYS A 40 -0.04 0.82 -5.49
CA CYS A 40 -0.53 1.35 -6.77
C CYS A 40 -1.74 2.29 -6.63
N THR A 41 -2.53 2.46 -7.70
CA THR A 41 -3.48 3.59 -7.81
C THR A 41 -4.82 3.23 -8.43
N PHE A 42 -5.07 1.96 -8.75
CA PHE A 42 -6.31 1.56 -9.43
C PHE A 42 -7.46 1.26 -8.47
N MET A 43 -7.15 0.99 -7.20
CA MET A 43 -8.19 0.81 -6.20
C MET A 43 -9.02 2.08 -6.05
N PRO A 44 -10.36 2.02 -6.14
CA PRO A 44 -11.23 3.18 -5.93
C PRO A 44 -11.15 3.66 -4.47
N GLN A 45 -10.40 4.73 -4.23
CA GLN A 45 -10.18 5.26 -2.87
C GLN A 45 -11.46 5.82 -2.24
N GLU A 46 -12.44 6.16 -3.05
CA GLU A 46 -13.74 6.64 -2.63
C GLU A 46 -14.49 5.61 -1.76
N ILE A 47 -14.23 4.32 -1.95
CA ILE A 47 -14.89 3.25 -1.20
C ILE A 47 -14.48 3.25 0.28
N PRO A 48 -13.18 3.14 0.64
CA PRO A 48 -12.78 3.26 2.04
C PRO A 48 -13.08 4.64 2.63
N MET A 49 -12.96 5.72 1.86
CA MET A 49 -13.31 7.07 2.31
C MET A 49 -14.79 7.19 2.67
N ALA A 50 -15.68 6.60 1.88
CA ALA A 50 -17.12 6.56 2.19
C ALA A 50 -17.44 5.73 3.46
N ALA A 51 -16.57 4.78 3.81
CA ALA A 51 -16.65 4.01 5.05
C ALA A 51 -15.97 4.73 6.25
N GLY A 52 -15.50 5.97 6.08
CA GLY A 52 -14.82 6.74 7.13
C GLY A 52 -13.35 6.40 7.32
N ALA A 53 -12.76 5.62 6.44
CA ALA A 53 -11.34 5.29 6.50
C ALA A 53 -10.47 6.32 5.77
N VAL A 54 -9.22 6.44 6.20
CA VAL A 54 -8.19 7.21 5.51
C VAL A 54 -7.31 6.29 4.67
N VAL A 55 -7.02 6.69 3.44
CA VAL A 55 -6.20 5.91 2.51
C VAL A 55 -4.77 6.45 2.50
N VAL A 56 -3.80 5.55 2.63
CA VAL A 56 -2.37 5.89 2.62
C VAL A 56 -1.61 5.03 1.60
N SER A 57 -0.63 5.63 0.91
CA SER A 57 0.23 4.90 -0.03
C SER A 57 1.37 4.21 0.70
N LEU A 58 1.66 2.96 0.33
CA LEU A 58 2.64 2.10 0.99
C LEU A 58 3.92 1.84 0.16
N CYS A 59 4.03 2.41 -1.04
CA CYS A 59 5.20 2.19 -1.88
C CYS A 59 6.47 2.78 -1.24
N SER A 60 7.51 1.95 -1.12
CA SER A 60 8.84 2.36 -0.66
C SER A 60 9.86 2.30 -1.79
N THR A 61 10.88 3.17 -1.72
CA THR A 61 11.96 3.27 -2.71
C THR A 61 13.36 3.19 -2.08
N SER A 62 13.46 3.03 -0.76
CA SER A 62 14.73 2.87 -0.05
C SER A 62 15.24 1.43 -0.15
N ASP A 63 16.55 1.26 -0.23
CA ASP A 63 17.23 -0.04 -0.25
C ASP A 63 17.50 -0.62 1.14
N GLU A 64 17.24 0.14 2.19
CA GLU A 64 17.55 -0.19 3.59
C GLU A 64 17.04 -1.56 4.06
N THR A 65 15.91 -2.02 3.53
CA THR A 65 15.26 -3.26 3.97
C THR A 65 15.29 -4.38 2.94
N ILE A 66 16.04 -4.21 1.83
CA ILE A 66 16.12 -5.20 0.76
C ILE A 66 16.71 -6.52 1.25
N GLU A 67 17.76 -6.49 2.05
CA GLU A 67 18.39 -7.70 2.59
C GLU A 67 17.41 -8.52 3.45
N GLU A 68 16.56 -7.85 4.22
CA GLU A 68 15.54 -8.53 5.02
C GLU A 68 14.44 -9.13 4.14
N ALA A 69 14.06 -8.43 3.08
CA ALA A 69 13.09 -8.93 2.11
C ALA A 69 13.61 -10.16 1.34
N GLU A 70 14.91 -10.23 1.06
CA GLU A 70 15.55 -11.34 0.35
C GLU A 70 15.62 -12.65 1.14
N LYS A 71 15.23 -12.64 2.41
CA LYS A 71 15.05 -13.88 3.18
C LYS A 71 13.81 -14.67 2.71
N ASP A 72 12.80 -13.98 2.19
CA ASP A 72 11.53 -14.56 1.75
C ASP A 72 11.35 -14.45 0.24
N LEU A 73 11.85 -13.37 -0.36
CA LEU A 73 11.67 -13.06 -1.78
C LEU A 73 12.94 -13.32 -2.60
N PRO A 74 12.82 -13.76 -3.86
CA PRO A 74 13.98 -14.01 -4.72
C PRO A 74 14.84 -12.76 -4.92
N ARG A 75 16.16 -12.93 -4.91
CA ARG A 75 17.13 -11.84 -5.11
C ARG A 75 16.97 -11.10 -6.43
N ASN A 76 16.56 -11.80 -7.49
CA ASN A 76 16.33 -11.22 -8.83
C ASN A 76 14.97 -10.50 -8.96
N LEU A 77 14.19 -10.41 -7.88
CA LEU A 77 12.94 -9.69 -7.89
C LEU A 77 13.18 -8.16 -7.95
N CYS A 78 12.20 -7.44 -8.47
CA CYS A 78 12.24 -5.98 -8.58
C CYS A 78 12.61 -5.32 -7.24
N PRO A 79 13.62 -4.44 -7.19
CA PRO A 79 14.06 -3.76 -5.96
C PRO A 79 12.93 -2.98 -5.26
N LEU A 80 12.02 -2.38 -6.04
CA LEU A 80 10.88 -1.64 -5.50
C LEU A 80 9.93 -2.53 -4.69
N ILE A 81 9.71 -3.76 -5.18
CA ILE A 81 8.87 -4.76 -4.48
C ILE A 81 9.57 -5.22 -3.21
N LYS A 82 10.86 -5.55 -3.29
CA LYS A 82 11.66 -5.96 -2.13
C LYS A 82 11.70 -4.86 -1.06
N SER A 83 11.92 -3.62 -1.46
CA SER A 83 11.87 -2.47 -0.56
C SER A 83 10.51 -2.37 0.14
N SER A 84 9.42 -2.35 -0.61
CA SER A 84 8.07 -2.22 -0.05
C SER A 84 7.71 -3.35 0.91
N TYR A 85 8.06 -4.59 0.57
CA TYR A 85 7.88 -5.75 1.43
C TYR A 85 8.72 -5.67 2.70
N GLY A 86 10.01 -5.37 2.56
CA GLY A 86 10.95 -5.28 3.68
C GLY A 86 10.57 -4.21 4.70
N PHE A 87 10.12 -3.04 4.23
CA PHE A 87 9.61 -1.99 5.12
C PHE A 87 8.36 -2.42 5.88
N GLY A 88 7.46 -3.20 5.26
CA GLY A 88 6.30 -3.77 5.93
C GLY A 88 6.70 -4.85 6.96
N LYS A 89 7.56 -5.77 6.57
CA LYS A 89 8.01 -6.88 7.42
C LYS A 89 8.80 -6.43 8.65
N THR A 90 9.54 -5.33 8.54
CA THR A 90 10.38 -4.80 9.62
C THR A 90 9.72 -3.68 10.45
N ASP A 91 8.45 -3.40 10.22
CA ASP A 91 7.70 -2.32 10.87
C ASP A 91 8.35 -0.93 10.74
N LYS A 92 9.21 -0.72 9.74
CA LYS A 92 9.89 0.55 9.51
C LYS A 92 9.05 1.58 8.76
N CYS A 93 7.93 1.16 8.19
CA CYS A 93 6.98 2.05 7.52
C CYS A 93 5.82 2.39 8.48
N PRO A 94 5.72 3.62 9.02
CA PRO A 94 4.62 4.00 9.89
C PRO A 94 3.25 3.84 9.21
N TYR A 95 3.14 4.17 7.95
CA TYR A 95 1.90 3.99 7.19
C TYR A 95 1.46 2.53 7.12
N PHE A 96 2.39 1.61 6.88
CA PHE A 96 2.10 0.18 6.87
C PHE A 96 1.75 -0.32 8.28
N TYR A 97 2.53 0.09 9.28
CA TYR A 97 2.33 -0.31 10.67
C TYR A 97 0.92 0.02 11.17
N PHE A 98 0.47 1.24 10.93
CA PHE A 98 -0.84 1.72 11.37
C PHE A 98 -2.01 1.31 10.46
N SER A 99 -1.77 0.78 9.26
CA SER A 99 -2.84 0.29 8.39
C SER A 99 -3.57 -0.90 8.98
N ASP A 100 -4.89 -0.87 8.97
CA ASP A 100 -5.75 -1.98 9.42
C ASP A 100 -5.92 -3.03 8.31
N LEU A 101 -5.93 -2.58 7.08
CA LEU A 101 -6.04 -3.41 5.88
C LEU A 101 -5.08 -2.89 4.81
N VAL A 102 -4.44 -3.79 4.11
CA VAL A 102 -3.67 -3.50 2.90
C VAL A 102 -4.46 -3.92 1.68
N VAL A 103 -4.62 -3.02 0.72
CA VAL A 103 -5.21 -3.34 -0.58
C VAL A 103 -4.11 -3.31 -1.64
N GLY A 104 -3.96 -4.42 -2.33
CA GLY A 104 -3.02 -4.59 -3.41
C GLY A 104 -3.73 -4.87 -4.74
N GLU A 105 -3.01 -4.67 -5.83
CA GLU A 105 -3.51 -4.91 -7.18
C GLU A 105 -2.55 -5.81 -7.96
N THR A 106 -3.10 -6.68 -8.80
CA THR A 106 -2.29 -7.65 -9.58
C THR A 106 -1.58 -7.00 -10.76
N THR A 107 -0.86 -5.90 -10.52
CA THR A 107 -0.14 -5.13 -11.55
C THR A 107 1.06 -5.85 -12.13
N CYS A 108 1.67 -6.77 -11.38
CA CYS A 108 2.75 -7.64 -11.87
C CYS A 108 2.88 -8.90 -11.00
N ASP A 109 3.51 -9.94 -11.53
CA ASP A 109 3.63 -11.23 -10.84
C ASP A 109 4.44 -11.14 -9.54
N GLY A 110 5.46 -10.30 -9.50
CA GLY A 110 6.23 -10.07 -8.29
C GLY A 110 5.40 -9.50 -7.15
N LYS A 111 4.47 -8.59 -7.44
CA LYS A 111 3.55 -8.06 -6.42
C LYS A 111 2.56 -9.12 -5.95
N LYS A 112 2.02 -9.94 -6.85
CA LYS A 112 1.13 -11.05 -6.44
C LYS A 112 1.81 -11.91 -5.38
N LYS A 113 3.07 -12.27 -5.61
CA LYS A 113 3.83 -13.08 -4.66
C LYS A 113 4.15 -12.33 -3.36
N MET A 114 4.48 -11.05 -3.46
CA MET A 114 4.67 -10.19 -2.29
C MET A 114 3.43 -10.18 -1.39
N TYR A 115 2.24 -10.07 -1.97
CA TYR A 115 0.98 -10.05 -1.20
C TYR A 115 0.69 -11.37 -0.49
N GLU A 116 1.05 -12.52 -1.09
CA GLU A 116 0.91 -13.83 -0.45
C GLU A 116 1.73 -13.90 0.85
N TYR A 117 3.00 -13.49 0.82
CA TYR A 117 3.84 -13.44 2.01
C TYR A 117 3.39 -12.35 3.01
N MET A 118 2.95 -11.21 2.50
CA MET A 118 2.47 -10.12 3.35
C MET A 118 1.21 -10.50 4.12
N ALA A 119 0.36 -11.35 3.56
CA ALA A 119 -0.86 -11.84 4.21
C ALA A 119 -0.58 -12.71 5.46
N GLU A 120 0.66 -13.16 5.67
CA GLU A 120 1.04 -13.89 6.87
C GLU A 120 1.10 -13.01 8.12
N PHE A 121 1.32 -11.69 7.96
CA PHE A 121 1.48 -10.76 9.09
C PHE A 121 0.61 -9.51 9.03
N LYS A 122 -0.17 -9.31 7.96
CA LYS A 122 -1.10 -8.18 7.80
C LYS A 122 -2.33 -8.61 7.01
N PRO A 123 -3.53 -8.16 7.34
CA PRO A 123 -4.69 -8.36 6.48
C PRO A 123 -4.47 -7.75 5.09
N VAL A 124 -4.57 -8.55 4.05
CA VAL A 124 -4.37 -8.12 2.66
C VAL A 124 -5.56 -8.51 1.80
N HIS A 125 -6.12 -7.56 1.08
CA HIS A 125 -7.07 -7.78 0.00
C HIS A 125 -6.41 -7.52 -1.35
N VAL A 126 -6.50 -8.44 -2.28
CA VAL A 126 -5.87 -8.34 -3.60
C VAL A 126 -6.94 -8.23 -4.68
N MET A 127 -6.98 -7.09 -5.35
CA MET A 127 -7.87 -6.85 -6.48
C MET A 127 -7.26 -7.37 -7.78
N GLN A 128 -8.06 -8.11 -8.55
CA GLN A 128 -7.65 -8.62 -9.86
C GLN A 128 -7.72 -7.50 -10.91
N LEU A 129 -6.56 -7.04 -11.36
CA LEU A 129 -6.49 -6.04 -12.41
C LEU A 129 -6.49 -6.73 -13.79
N PRO A 130 -7.44 -6.40 -14.70
CA PRO A 130 -7.43 -6.95 -16.04
C PRO A 130 -6.24 -6.43 -16.86
N ASN A 131 -5.77 -7.25 -17.80
CA ASN A 131 -4.62 -6.89 -18.65
C ASN A 131 -4.93 -5.80 -19.70
N SER A 132 -6.20 -5.51 -19.95
CA SER A 132 -6.65 -4.55 -20.94
C SER A 132 -7.85 -3.76 -20.42
N ALA A 133 -7.96 -2.50 -20.79
CA ALA A 133 -9.16 -1.69 -20.55
C ALA A 133 -10.08 -1.63 -21.79
N ALA A 134 -9.64 -2.19 -22.93
CA ALA A 134 -10.28 -1.95 -24.22
C ALA A 134 -11.52 -2.84 -24.44
N ASP A 135 -11.54 -4.06 -23.95
CA ASP A 135 -12.60 -5.02 -24.19
C ASP A 135 -13.68 -5.05 -23.08
N ALA A 136 -14.85 -5.55 -23.44
CA ALA A 136 -15.99 -5.60 -22.52
C ALA A 136 -15.79 -6.59 -21.36
N ALA A 137 -15.09 -7.70 -21.61
CA ALA A 137 -14.83 -8.71 -20.57
C ALA A 137 -13.90 -8.18 -19.48
N SER A 138 -12.84 -7.48 -19.85
CA SER A 138 -11.91 -6.82 -18.93
C SER A 138 -12.63 -5.76 -18.08
N ARG A 139 -13.50 -4.95 -18.69
CA ARG A 139 -14.31 -3.98 -17.93
C ARG A 139 -15.30 -4.65 -16.97
N ALA A 140 -15.90 -5.77 -17.40
CA ALA A 140 -16.80 -6.54 -16.54
C ALA A 140 -16.08 -7.16 -15.35
N LEU A 141 -14.86 -7.71 -15.56
CA LEU A 141 -14.01 -8.21 -14.48
C LEU A 141 -13.71 -7.11 -13.47
N TRP A 142 -13.20 -5.97 -13.91
CA TRP A 142 -12.87 -4.85 -13.02
C TRP A 142 -14.12 -4.36 -12.25
N LYS A 143 -15.24 -4.26 -12.92
CA LYS A 143 -16.51 -3.88 -12.29
C LYS A 143 -16.95 -4.89 -11.22
N ALA A 144 -16.64 -6.16 -11.38
CA ALA A 144 -16.96 -7.21 -10.41
C ALA A 144 -16.03 -7.15 -9.17
N GLU A 145 -14.79 -6.70 -9.30
CA GLU A 145 -13.84 -6.56 -8.19
C GLU A 145 -14.25 -5.46 -7.18
N ILE A 146 -14.92 -4.41 -7.65
CA ILE A 146 -15.29 -3.27 -6.81
C ILE A 146 -16.21 -3.66 -5.64
N PRO A 147 -17.34 -4.41 -5.83
CA PRO A 147 -18.17 -4.88 -4.72
C PRO A 147 -17.43 -5.81 -3.75
N VAL A 148 -16.50 -6.63 -4.26
CA VAL A 148 -15.67 -7.51 -3.42
C VAL A 148 -14.81 -6.67 -2.49
N SER A 149 -14.17 -5.64 -3.01
CA SER A 149 -13.37 -4.71 -2.21
C SER A 149 -14.21 -4.00 -1.14
N TYR A 150 -15.41 -3.55 -1.48
CA TYR A 150 -16.33 -2.97 -0.51
C TYR A 150 -16.64 -3.96 0.62
N THR A 151 -16.92 -5.22 0.29
CA THR A 151 -17.20 -6.26 1.28
C THR A 151 -16.02 -6.48 2.23
N HIS A 152 -14.79 -6.55 1.72
CA HIS A 152 -13.58 -6.69 2.54
C HIS A 152 -13.30 -5.47 3.42
N LEU A 153 -13.68 -4.28 2.97
CA LEU A 153 -13.51 -3.05 3.72
C LEU A 153 -14.54 -2.86 4.83
N THR A 154 -15.75 -3.38 4.66
CA THR A 154 -16.87 -3.16 5.60
C THR A 154 -17.12 -4.33 6.55
N LEU A 155 -16.61 -5.54 6.24
CA LEU A 155 -16.71 -6.70 7.13
C LEU A 155 -15.46 -6.80 8.05
N PRO A 156 -15.44 -7.62 9.08
CA PRO A 156 -14.88 -7.49 10.43
C PRO A 156 -13.48 -6.90 10.60
N THR A 157 -12.77 -6.57 9.57
CA THR A 157 -11.45 -5.93 9.66
C THR A 157 -11.51 -4.47 10.12
N ILE A 158 -12.63 -3.79 9.87
CA ILE A 158 -12.85 -2.39 10.27
C ILE A 158 -13.84 -2.30 11.44
N CYS A 159 -14.68 -3.32 11.64
CA CYS A 159 -15.73 -3.35 12.68
C CYS A 159 -15.32 -4.10 13.95
N SER A 160 -14.07 -4.50 14.14
CA SER A 160 -13.61 -5.05 15.42
C SER A 160 -13.14 -3.92 16.32
N VAL A 161 -14.07 -3.22 16.92
CA VAL A 161 -13.90 -2.42 18.14
C VAL A 161 -14.53 -3.18 19.28
#